data_05d76c963674e818e30dc289afb1b3f5
#
_entry.id   05d76c963674e818e30dc289afb1b3f5
#
_cell.length_a   1.000
_cell.length_b   1.000
_cell.length_c   1.000
_cell.angle_alpha   90.00
_cell.angle_beta   90.00
_cell.angle_gamma   90.00
#
_symmetry.space_group_name_H-M   'P 1'
#
loop_
_entity.id
_entity.type
_entity.pdbx_description
1 polymer ?
#
loop_
_entity_poly.entity_id
_entity_poly.type
_entity_poly.pdbx_seq_one_letter_code
_entity_poly.pdbx_strand_id
1 'polypeptide(L)'
;FDFYALPSDFFGRDQVSANMLIQSKYDTVCHELGRYVLNKLGQSVARRFIPYVQMYEFEGLLFSSPEKFAQGIDRLDIVHKLKDVRNQFETPEHINNSQHTAPSKRIKQLVKGYQKPLYGVIGALEIGLPTMRQECPIFNTWLNYLAQLPLLE
;
A
#
# COMPACT_ATOMS: atom_id res chain seq x y z
N PHE A 1 -0.22 7.12 -4.09
CA PHE A 1 -0.09 6.42 -5.38
C PHE A 1 0.17 4.94 -5.14
N ASP A 2 -0.36 4.04 -5.99
CA ASP A 2 0.04 2.63 -6.02
C ASP A 2 1.33 2.47 -6.83
N PHE A 3 2.32 1.79 -6.29
CA PHE A 3 3.63 1.60 -6.92
C PHE A 3 3.53 0.95 -8.31
N TYR A 4 2.61 -0.01 -8.49
CA TYR A 4 2.39 -0.64 -9.80
C TYR A 4 1.67 0.24 -10.82
N ALA A 5 0.96 1.26 -10.36
CA ALA A 5 0.31 2.22 -11.23
C ALA A 5 1.24 3.36 -11.69
N LEU A 6 2.45 3.46 -11.10
CA LEU A 6 3.43 4.46 -11.50
C LEU A 6 3.98 4.14 -12.89
N PRO A 7 4.04 5.12 -13.80
CA PRO A 7 4.74 4.98 -15.08
C PRO A 7 6.20 4.58 -14.90
N SER A 8 6.79 3.95 -15.91
CA SER A 8 8.20 3.53 -15.87
C SER A 8 9.19 4.69 -15.76
N ASP A 9 8.80 5.87 -16.25
CA ASP A 9 9.54 7.13 -16.19
C ASP A 9 9.17 8.01 -15.00
N PHE A 10 8.40 7.46 -14.02
CA PHE A 10 8.09 8.18 -12.80
C PHE A 10 9.35 8.39 -11.94
N PHE A 11 9.39 9.47 -11.18
CA PHE A 11 10.52 9.90 -10.35
C PHE A 11 11.07 8.77 -9.48
N GLY A 12 12.33 8.41 -9.70
CA GLY A 12 13.01 7.33 -8.98
C GLY A 12 12.56 5.91 -9.34
N ARG A 13 11.61 5.75 -10.25
CA ARG A 13 11.13 4.42 -10.65
C ARG A 13 12.17 3.61 -11.39
N ASP A 14 12.99 4.28 -12.20
CA ASP A 14 14.15 3.74 -12.95
C ASP A 14 15.31 3.31 -12.05
N GLN A 15 15.40 3.88 -10.84
CA GLN A 15 16.42 3.54 -9.84
C GLN A 15 16.03 2.32 -8.98
N VAL A 16 14.79 1.86 -9.08
CA VAL A 16 14.26 0.74 -8.29
C VAL A 16 14.49 -0.58 -9.03
N SER A 17 15.25 -1.47 -8.43
CA SER A 17 15.45 -2.84 -8.91
C SER A 17 14.62 -3.86 -8.16
N ALA A 18 14.43 -5.05 -8.76
CA ALA A 18 13.65 -6.13 -8.15
C ALA A 18 14.24 -6.58 -6.79
N ASN A 19 15.57 -6.57 -6.67
CA ASN A 19 16.30 -7.09 -5.50
C ASN A 19 16.41 -6.10 -4.33
N MET A 20 15.95 -4.84 -4.51
CA MET A 20 15.96 -3.88 -3.40
C MET A 20 14.94 -4.26 -2.33
N LEU A 21 15.29 -3.96 -1.07
CA LEU A 21 14.34 -4.04 0.05
C LEU A 21 13.14 -3.10 -0.22
N ILE A 22 11.97 -3.49 0.25
CA ILE A 22 10.73 -2.74 0.03
C ILE A 22 10.82 -1.31 0.57
N GLN A 23 11.43 -1.14 1.76
CA GLN A 23 11.67 0.17 2.35
C GLN A 23 12.54 1.04 1.45
N SER A 24 13.64 0.49 0.91
CA SER A 24 14.52 1.23 0.01
C SER A 24 13.83 1.64 -1.29
N LYS A 25 12.94 0.79 -1.82
CA LYS A 25 12.11 1.15 -2.99
C LYS A 25 11.20 2.34 -2.69
N TYR A 26 10.52 2.28 -1.55
CA TYR A 26 9.65 3.35 -1.07
C TYR A 26 10.42 4.66 -0.89
N ASP A 27 11.54 4.61 -0.17
CA ASP A 27 12.37 5.78 0.13
C ASP A 27 12.90 6.43 -1.16
N THR A 28 13.37 5.62 -2.12
CA THR A 28 13.88 6.11 -3.41
C THR A 28 12.81 6.90 -4.16
N VAL A 29 11.62 6.33 -4.33
CA VAL A 29 10.55 6.98 -5.09
C VAL A 29 10.04 8.23 -4.36
N CYS A 30 9.84 8.17 -3.05
CA CYS A 30 9.40 9.32 -2.26
C CYS A 30 10.44 10.46 -2.25
N HIS A 31 11.72 10.12 -2.14
CA HIS A 31 12.82 11.09 -2.18
C HIS A 31 12.89 11.81 -3.53
N GLU A 32 12.91 11.07 -4.64
CA GLU A 32 12.99 11.68 -5.97
C GLU A 32 11.76 12.52 -6.32
N LEU A 33 10.58 12.07 -5.90
CA LEU A 33 9.36 12.87 -6.02
C LEU A 33 9.44 14.17 -5.20
N GLY A 34 9.96 14.09 -3.98
CA GLY A 34 10.19 15.26 -3.14
C GLY A 34 11.19 16.24 -3.75
N ARG A 35 12.29 15.74 -4.32
CA ARG A 35 13.28 16.55 -5.06
C ARG A 35 12.64 17.26 -6.27
N TYR A 36 11.81 16.55 -7.02
CA TYR A 36 11.11 17.15 -8.15
C TYR A 36 10.20 18.31 -7.70
N VAL A 37 9.41 18.10 -6.64
CA VAL A 37 8.53 19.14 -6.07
C VAL A 37 9.35 20.33 -5.61
N LEU A 38 10.47 20.10 -4.91
CA LEU A 38 11.37 21.17 -4.46
C LEU A 38 11.89 22.00 -5.64
N ASN A 39 12.38 21.34 -6.67
CA ASN A 39 12.98 22.00 -7.83
C ASN A 39 11.97 22.77 -8.70
N LYS A 40 10.73 22.25 -8.80
CA LYS A 40 9.70 22.84 -9.66
C LYS A 40 8.82 23.88 -8.95
N LEU A 41 8.52 23.67 -7.67
CA LEU A 41 7.53 24.46 -6.93
C LEU A 41 8.16 25.25 -5.76
N GLY A 42 9.44 25.03 -5.51
CA GLY A 42 10.18 25.75 -4.48
C GLY A 42 9.98 25.23 -3.05
N GLN A 43 10.77 25.76 -2.15
CA GLN A 43 10.89 25.26 -0.78
C GLN A 43 9.60 25.40 0.05
N SER A 44 8.82 26.46 -0.17
CA SER A 44 7.57 26.68 0.59
C SER A 44 6.52 25.59 0.32
N VAL A 45 6.46 25.08 -0.91
CA VAL A 45 5.57 23.96 -1.28
C VAL A 45 6.17 22.64 -0.81
N ALA A 46 7.48 22.44 -1.03
CA ALA A 46 8.15 21.19 -0.69
C ALA A 46 8.06 20.87 0.81
N ARG A 47 8.12 21.88 1.69
CA ARG A 47 7.96 21.70 3.15
C ARG A 47 6.59 21.15 3.57
N ARG A 48 5.56 21.31 2.74
CA ARG A 48 4.19 20.83 2.99
C ARG A 48 3.85 19.59 2.19
N PHE A 49 4.79 19.11 1.40
CA PHE A 49 4.60 17.93 0.55
C PHE A 49 5.11 16.67 1.25
N ILE A 50 4.21 15.79 1.60
CA ILE A 50 4.49 14.52 2.29
C ILE A 50 4.07 13.38 1.37
N PRO A 51 4.98 12.88 0.54
CA PRO A 51 4.66 11.81 -0.40
C PRO A 51 4.35 10.50 0.32
N TYR A 52 3.42 9.74 -0.25
CA TYR A 52 3.19 8.35 0.10
C TYR A 52 2.97 7.55 -1.16
N VAL A 53 3.67 6.44 -1.25
CA VAL A 53 3.51 5.45 -2.31
C VAL A 53 3.14 4.13 -1.65
N GLN A 54 1.90 3.67 -1.88
CA GLN A 54 1.47 2.35 -1.43
C GLN A 54 2.28 1.30 -2.18
N MET A 55 3.07 0.52 -1.45
CA MET A 55 3.90 -0.48 -2.09
C MET A 55 3.02 -1.55 -2.72
N TYR A 56 3.23 -1.67 -3.99
CA TYR A 56 2.56 -2.46 -4.98
C TYR A 56 1.12 -2.01 -5.25
N GLU A 57 0.14 -2.33 -4.41
CA GLU A 57 -1.26 -1.97 -4.59
C GLU A 57 -1.97 -1.76 -3.24
N PHE A 58 -3.02 -0.94 -3.23
CA PHE A 58 -3.89 -0.73 -2.07
C PHE A 58 -4.39 -2.06 -1.47
N GLU A 59 -4.71 -3.03 -2.31
CA GLU A 59 -5.18 -4.33 -1.87
C GLU A 59 -4.20 -5.09 -0.98
N GLY A 60 -2.93 -4.70 -0.94
CA GLY A 60 -1.98 -5.21 0.05
C GLY A 60 -2.47 -4.98 1.48
N LEU A 61 -3.01 -3.79 1.77
CA LEU A 61 -3.53 -3.45 3.10
C LEU A 61 -4.71 -4.34 3.54
N LEU A 62 -5.46 -4.92 2.60
CA LEU A 62 -6.59 -5.81 2.91
C LEU A 62 -6.15 -7.15 3.50
N PHE A 63 -4.88 -7.52 3.34
CA PHE A 63 -4.29 -8.69 3.98
C PHE A 63 -3.83 -8.43 5.43
N SER A 64 -4.04 -7.22 5.97
CA SER A 64 -3.77 -6.95 7.39
C SER A 64 -4.63 -7.79 8.34
N SER A 65 -5.82 -8.18 7.92
CA SER A 65 -6.63 -9.19 8.59
C SER A 65 -7.47 -9.97 7.55
N PRO A 66 -6.98 -11.12 7.11
CA PRO A 66 -7.72 -12.01 6.21
C PRO A 66 -9.14 -12.35 6.68
N GLU A 67 -9.32 -12.53 7.98
CA GLU A 67 -10.60 -12.84 8.59
C GLU A 67 -11.60 -11.70 8.44
N LYS A 68 -11.18 -10.50 8.87
CA LYS A 68 -12.05 -9.31 8.81
C LYS A 68 -12.33 -8.92 7.35
N PHE A 69 -11.35 -9.03 6.47
CA PHE A 69 -11.59 -8.80 5.05
C PHE A 69 -12.66 -9.75 4.50
N ALA A 70 -12.51 -11.05 4.75
CA ALA A 70 -13.46 -12.06 4.31
C ALA A 70 -14.85 -11.86 4.92
N GLN A 71 -14.92 -11.48 6.19
CA GLN A 71 -16.16 -11.12 6.88
C GLN A 71 -16.83 -9.91 6.23
N GLY A 72 -16.09 -8.83 5.99
CA GLY A 72 -16.64 -7.61 5.40
C GLY A 72 -17.24 -7.82 4.01
N ILE A 73 -16.70 -8.74 3.23
CA ILE A 73 -17.21 -9.07 1.89
C ILE A 73 -18.14 -10.30 1.85
N ASP A 74 -18.53 -10.81 3.03
CA ASP A 74 -19.40 -12.00 3.20
C ASP A 74 -18.85 -13.25 2.49
N ARG A 75 -17.55 -13.51 2.64
CA ARG A 75 -16.84 -14.64 2.02
C ARG A 75 -15.94 -15.37 3.01
N LEU A 76 -16.49 -15.83 4.13
CA LEU A 76 -15.75 -16.59 5.15
C LEU A 76 -15.14 -17.89 4.61
N ASP A 77 -15.68 -18.42 3.51
CA ASP A 77 -15.17 -19.60 2.82
C ASP A 77 -13.73 -19.47 2.30
N ILE A 78 -13.25 -18.24 2.07
CA ILE A 78 -11.90 -17.99 1.53
C ILE A 78 -10.86 -17.64 2.59
N VAL A 79 -11.22 -17.54 3.87
CA VAL A 79 -10.31 -17.09 4.95
C VAL A 79 -8.99 -17.85 4.94
N HIS A 80 -9.04 -19.19 4.87
CA HIS A 80 -7.84 -20.03 4.89
C HIS A 80 -6.90 -19.71 3.71
N LYS A 81 -7.44 -19.50 2.50
CA LYS A 81 -6.64 -19.17 1.32
C LYS A 81 -6.01 -17.78 1.42
N LEU A 82 -6.73 -16.82 1.99
CA LEU A 82 -6.17 -15.48 2.26
C LEU A 82 -5.04 -15.53 3.29
N LYS A 83 -5.20 -16.35 4.35
CA LYS A 83 -4.14 -16.60 5.34
C LYS A 83 -2.93 -17.28 4.71
N ASP A 84 -3.13 -18.26 3.85
CA ASP A 84 -2.05 -18.94 3.13
C ASP A 84 -1.21 -17.94 2.31
N VAL A 85 -1.87 -16.97 1.69
CA VAL A 85 -1.17 -15.88 1.00
C VAL A 85 -0.43 -14.99 2.01
N ARG A 86 -1.12 -14.51 3.05
CA ARG A 86 -0.54 -13.59 4.05
C ARG A 86 0.71 -14.17 4.73
N ASN A 87 0.67 -15.43 5.08
CA ASN A 87 1.73 -16.13 5.80
C ASN A 87 3.03 -16.36 4.99
N GLN A 88 2.99 -16.14 3.68
CA GLN A 88 4.18 -16.21 2.81
C GLN A 88 5.03 -14.95 2.84
N PHE A 89 4.56 -13.89 3.49
CA PHE A 89 5.20 -12.57 3.46
C PHE A 89 5.37 -12.01 4.87
N GLU A 90 6.41 -11.24 5.08
CA GLU A 90 6.71 -10.62 6.36
C GLU A 90 5.59 -9.66 6.80
N THR A 91 5.19 -8.77 5.91
CA THR A 91 4.07 -7.86 6.12
C THR A 91 3.13 -7.87 4.90
N PRO A 92 1.89 -7.35 5.04
CA PRO A 92 0.99 -7.17 3.89
C PRO A 92 1.60 -6.32 2.77
N GLU A 93 2.47 -5.37 3.10
CA GLU A 93 3.14 -4.50 2.14
C GLU A 93 4.16 -5.24 1.26
N HIS A 94 4.60 -6.43 1.67
CA HIS A 94 5.49 -7.30 0.89
C HIS A 94 4.74 -8.21 -0.10
N ILE A 95 3.39 -8.27 -0.04
CA ILE A 95 2.61 -9.19 -0.86
C ILE A 95 2.75 -8.81 -2.34
N ASN A 96 3.73 -9.41 -2.96
CA ASN A 96 4.03 -9.29 -4.36
C ASN A 96 5.04 -10.36 -4.79
N ASN A 97 4.91 -10.91 -5.97
CA ASN A 97 5.97 -11.66 -6.62
C ASN A 97 6.13 -11.23 -8.09
N SER A 98 5.09 -10.64 -8.67
CA SER A 98 5.06 -10.13 -10.05
C SER A 98 3.74 -9.40 -10.27
N GLN A 99 3.58 -8.75 -11.41
CA GLN A 99 2.29 -8.17 -11.81
C GLN A 99 1.16 -9.21 -11.89
N HIS A 100 1.49 -10.50 -12.08
CA HIS A 100 0.50 -11.58 -12.16
C HIS A 100 0.05 -12.07 -10.77
N THR A 101 0.87 -11.85 -9.74
CA THR A 101 0.62 -12.27 -8.35
C THR A 101 0.42 -11.08 -7.41
N ALA A 102 0.15 -9.90 -7.96
CA ALA A 102 -0.18 -8.70 -7.23
C ALA A 102 -1.39 -8.93 -6.28
N PRO A 103 -1.49 -8.19 -5.16
CA PRO A 103 -2.56 -8.38 -4.17
C PRO A 103 -3.95 -8.46 -4.78
N SER A 104 -4.30 -7.54 -5.69
CA SER A 104 -5.60 -7.54 -6.35
C SER A 104 -5.85 -8.78 -7.22
N LYS A 105 -4.80 -9.34 -7.84
CA LYS A 105 -4.92 -10.56 -8.65
C LYS A 105 -5.20 -11.76 -7.78
N ARG A 106 -4.53 -11.87 -6.61
CA ARG A 106 -4.77 -12.92 -5.63
C ARG A 106 -6.21 -12.88 -5.11
N ILE A 107 -6.72 -11.69 -4.78
CA ILE A 107 -8.13 -11.54 -4.36
C ILE A 107 -9.08 -11.92 -5.49
N LYS A 108 -8.85 -11.47 -6.72
CA LYS A 108 -9.70 -11.81 -7.88
C LYS A 108 -9.76 -13.30 -8.19
N GLN A 109 -8.70 -14.05 -7.91
CA GLN A 109 -8.70 -15.52 -8.05
C GLN A 109 -9.62 -16.20 -7.03
N LEU A 110 -9.76 -15.60 -5.83
CA LEU A 110 -10.59 -16.13 -4.74
C LEU A 110 -12.03 -15.62 -4.78
N VAL A 111 -12.22 -14.38 -5.25
CA VAL A 111 -13.50 -13.69 -5.27
C VAL A 111 -13.91 -13.42 -6.72
N LYS A 112 -14.76 -14.30 -7.27
CA LYS A 112 -15.32 -14.09 -8.60
C LYS A 112 -16.16 -12.81 -8.62
N GLY A 113 -15.88 -11.93 -9.58
CA GLY A 113 -16.60 -10.65 -9.68
C GLY A 113 -16.07 -9.57 -8.72
N TYR A 114 -14.88 -9.70 -8.16
CA TYR A 114 -14.27 -8.69 -7.29
C TYR A 114 -14.24 -7.31 -7.95
N GLN A 115 -14.90 -6.35 -7.32
CA GLN A 115 -14.91 -4.94 -7.72
C GLN A 115 -14.07 -4.14 -6.74
N LYS A 116 -12.91 -3.66 -7.19
CA LYS A 116 -11.93 -2.95 -6.35
C LYS A 116 -12.56 -1.84 -5.48
N PRO A 117 -13.33 -0.89 -6.04
CA PRO A 117 -13.88 0.20 -5.23
C PRO A 117 -14.82 -0.30 -4.12
N LEU A 118 -15.72 -1.24 -4.45
CA LEU A 118 -16.73 -1.71 -3.51
C LEU A 118 -16.11 -2.61 -2.41
N TYR A 119 -15.52 -3.71 -2.81
CA TYR A 119 -14.98 -4.69 -1.86
C TYR A 119 -13.75 -4.17 -1.12
N GLY A 120 -12.95 -3.29 -1.77
CA GLY A 120 -11.81 -2.65 -1.14
C GLY A 120 -12.23 -1.74 0.01
N VAL A 121 -13.27 -0.90 -0.20
CA VAL A 121 -13.80 -0.02 0.86
C VAL A 121 -14.44 -0.82 1.99
N ILE A 122 -15.32 -1.77 1.67
CA ILE A 122 -16.00 -2.59 2.69
C ILE A 122 -14.97 -3.37 3.52
N GLY A 123 -14.02 -4.03 2.86
CA GLY A 123 -12.98 -4.77 3.55
C GLY A 123 -12.08 -3.88 4.41
N ALA A 124 -11.71 -2.70 3.92
CA ALA A 124 -10.90 -1.75 4.69
C ALA A 124 -11.63 -1.24 5.94
N LEU A 125 -12.93 -0.96 5.84
CA LEU A 125 -13.76 -0.55 6.98
C LEU A 125 -13.85 -1.66 8.03
N GLU A 126 -14.06 -2.90 7.61
CA GLU A 126 -14.14 -4.04 8.53
C GLU A 126 -12.80 -4.35 9.21
N ILE A 127 -11.69 -4.28 8.49
CA ILE A 127 -10.34 -4.44 9.05
C ILE A 127 -10.05 -3.36 10.08
N GLY A 128 -10.35 -2.13 9.72
CA GLY A 128 -10.12 -0.94 10.54
C GLY A 128 -8.67 -0.43 10.50
N LEU A 129 -8.53 0.88 10.59
CA LEU A 129 -7.24 1.57 10.54
C LEU A 129 -6.23 1.08 11.59
N PRO A 130 -6.60 0.81 12.85
CA PRO A 130 -5.64 0.32 13.85
C PRO A 130 -4.94 -0.98 13.43
N THR A 131 -5.69 -1.94 12.89
CA THR A 131 -5.13 -3.22 12.41
C THR A 131 -4.19 -3.00 11.23
N MET A 132 -4.58 -2.16 10.25
CA MET A 132 -3.72 -1.84 9.12
C MET A 132 -2.41 -1.18 9.56
N ARG A 133 -2.46 -0.27 10.53
CA ARG A 133 -1.28 0.40 11.07
C ARG A 133 -0.34 -0.59 11.78
N GLN A 134 -0.91 -1.53 12.51
CA GLN A 134 -0.12 -2.56 13.21
C GLN A 134 0.62 -3.47 12.23
N GLU A 135 -0.03 -3.87 11.15
CA GLU A 135 0.48 -4.85 10.20
C GLU A 135 1.33 -4.25 9.07
N CYS A 136 1.19 -2.94 8.79
CA CYS A 136 1.79 -2.25 7.65
C CYS A 136 2.72 -1.13 8.11
N PRO A 137 4.02 -1.41 8.37
CA PRO A 137 4.94 -0.45 8.97
C PRO A 137 5.22 0.79 8.11
N ILE A 138 5.31 0.67 6.78
CA ILE A 138 5.52 1.83 5.88
C ILE A 138 4.30 2.76 5.95
N PHE A 139 3.10 2.20 5.85
CA PHE A 139 1.85 2.94 5.98
C PHE A 139 1.72 3.61 7.35
N ASN A 140 2.05 2.87 8.43
CA ASN A 140 2.00 3.40 9.78
C ASN A 140 3.00 4.55 10.01
N THR A 141 4.21 4.44 9.47
CA THR A 141 5.23 5.48 9.58
C THR A 141 4.75 6.78 8.92
N TRP A 142 4.16 6.69 7.73
CA TRP A 142 3.59 7.84 7.05
C TRP A 142 2.43 8.48 7.85
N LEU A 143 1.52 7.68 8.39
CA LEU A 143 0.42 8.18 9.23
C LEU A 143 0.90 8.83 10.53
N ASN A 144 1.96 8.27 11.16
CA ASN A 144 2.57 8.88 12.34
C ASN A 144 3.16 10.25 12.00
N TYR A 145 3.80 10.38 10.84
CA TYR A 145 4.32 11.66 10.39
C TYR A 145 3.20 12.70 10.20
N LEU A 146 2.09 12.30 9.55
CA LEU A 146 0.92 13.18 9.38
C LEU A 146 0.30 13.60 10.71
N ALA A 147 0.23 12.69 11.68
CA ALA A 147 -0.33 12.96 13.00
C ALA A 147 0.51 13.95 13.84
N GLN A 148 1.78 14.13 13.50
CA GLN A 148 2.70 15.05 14.19
C GLN A 148 2.74 16.44 13.55
N LEU A 149 2.02 16.66 12.45
CA LEU A 149 1.95 17.99 11.83
C LEU A 149 1.24 18.95 12.76
N PRO A 150 1.76 20.19 12.89
CA PRO A 150 1.09 21.21 13.67
C PRO A 150 -0.29 21.49 13.08
N LEU A 151 -1.30 21.60 13.93
CA LEU A 151 -2.61 22.10 13.52
C LEU A 151 -2.41 23.52 12.97
N LEU A 152 -2.92 23.79 11.78
CA LEU A 152 -2.98 25.14 11.24
C LEU A 152 -4.01 25.90 12.10
N GLU A 153 -3.55 26.87 12.84
CA GLU A 153 -4.41 27.86 13.52
C GLU A 153 -5.11 28.76 12.49
#